data_8a7f9262a134aed949332f996883f12d
#
_entry.id   8a7f9262a134aed949332f996883f12d
#
_cell.length_a   1.000
_cell.length_b   1.000
_cell.length_c   1.000
_cell.angle_alpha   90.00
_cell.angle_beta   90.00
_cell.angle_gamma   90.00
#
_symmetry.space_group_name_H-M   'P 1'
#
loop_
_entity.id
_entity.type
_entity.pdbx_description
1 polymer ?
#
loop_
_entity_poly.entity_id
_entity_poly.type
_entity_poly.pdbx_seq_one_letter_code
_entity_poly.pdbx_strand_id
1 'polypeptide(L)'
;MGETAKLVLEGKEFEFPIIEGTENEKAIDISSLRDTTGYVTLDTGYKNTGATKSAITFLDGEKGILKYRGYSIEELAEKASFIEVAYLLIYGDLPTKKELADFTNSITKHTLVHEDMKQFFEAYPAKAHPMGVLSAMVCSLSTFYPESLDPNRSPEAKNLTVHRLLAKLPTLAAWAYKNSMRHPFMYPKNEYDYCKNFLYMMFSMPTEDFKVDPVIVSALNKLFILHADHEQNCSTSTVRIVGSSQANLYASISAGISALWGPLHGGANQEVIEMLEEIQADGGDVDKWILKAKDKEDSFRLMGFGHRVYKNFDPRANIIKKACDDILEKLQVNDPLLAIAKRLEQVALEDEYFKSRNLYPNVDFYSGIIYKAIGIPTEMFTVMFAIGRLPGWIAQWKEMTENKEPIGRPRQIYIGEVVRHYVPIEER
;
A
#
# COMPACT_ATOMS: atom_id res chain seq x y z
N MET A 1 -28.83 13.48 24.19
CA MET A 1 -27.41 13.79 24.44
C MET A 1 -26.66 12.54 24.04
N GLY A 2 -25.56 12.67 23.29
CA GLY A 2 -24.74 11.53 22.94
C GLY A 2 -24.05 10.93 24.16
N GLU A 3 -23.55 9.71 24.05
CA GLU A 3 -22.75 9.05 25.09
C GLU A 3 -21.44 9.84 25.33
N THR A 4 -21.02 9.99 26.60
CA THR A 4 -19.78 10.70 26.97
C THR A 4 -18.86 9.78 27.77
N ALA A 5 -17.56 9.96 27.62
CA ALA A 5 -16.52 9.36 28.46
C ALA A 5 -16.09 10.37 29.51
N LYS A 6 -15.88 9.92 30.75
CA LYS A 6 -15.38 10.74 31.86
C LYS A 6 -13.88 10.53 32.03
N LEU A 7 -13.15 11.64 32.10
CA LEU A 7 -11.72 11.67 32.43
C LEU A 7 -11.57 12.41 33.78
N VAL A 8 -10.92 11.80 34.74
CA VAL A 8 -10.64 12.42 36.03
C VAL A 8 -9.17 12.81 36.10
N LEU A 9 -8.91 14.11 36.23
CA LEU A 9 -7.54 14.66 36.33
C LEU A 9 -7.49 15.55 37.59
N GLU A 10 -6.56 15.26 38.48
CA GLU A 10 -6.36 16.03 39.74
C GLU A 10 -7.64 16.23 40.54
N GLY A 11 -8.50 15.20 40.55
CA GLY A 11 -9.79 15.22 41.29
C GLY A 11 -10.93 15.99 40.60
N LYS A 12 -10.71 16.52 39.38
CA LYS A 12 -11.74 17.17 38.57
C LYS A 12 -12.22 16.21 37.47
N GLU A 13 -13.53 16.17 37.27
CA GLU A 13 -14.13 15.39 36.15
C GLU A 13 -14.26 16.25 34.90
N PHE A 14 -13.94 15.65 33.76
CA PHE A 14 -14.13 16.23 32.43
C PHE A 14 -14.88 15.21 31.58
N GLU A 15 -15.80 15.69 30.74
CA GLU A 15 -16.58 14.83 29.83
C GLU A 15 -16.16 15.08 28.38
N PHE A 16 -15.98 13.98 27.62
CA PHE A 16 -15.64 14.02 26.22
C PHE A 16 -16.65 13.20 25.40
N PRO A 17 -17.07 13.68 24.21
CA PRO A 17 -18.02 12.96 23.39
C PRO A 17 -17.47 11.59 22.98
N ILE A 18 -18.33 10.59 22.91
CA ILE A 18 -18.07 9.31 22.27
C ILE A 18 -18.60 9.38 20.85
N ILE A 19 -17.75 9.07 19.89
CA ILE A 19 -18.10 8.91 18.48
C ILE A 19 -18.24 7.42 18.21
N GLU A 20 -19.35 7.01 17.62
CA GLU A 20 -19.61 5.63 17.23
C GLU A 20 -19.61 5.52 15.69
N GLY A 21 -18.85 4.57 15.17
CA GLY A 21 -18.79 4.24 13.75
C GLY A 21 -19.97 3.36 13.32
N THR A 22 -20.14 3.17 12.01
CA THR A 22 -21.25 2.38 11.44
C THR A 22 -21.15 0.88 11.74
N GLU A 23 -20.00 0.39 12.09
CA GLU A 23 -19.74 -1.00 12.51
C GLU A 23 -19.55 -1.12 14.03
N ASN A 24 -20.01 -0.10 14.79
CA ASN A 24 -19.99 0.01 16.25
C ASN A 24 -18.60 0.21 16.88
N GLU A 25 -17.60 0.68 16.14
CA GLU A 25 -16.34 1.13 16.73
C GLU A 25 -16.56 2.41 17.53
N LYS A 26 -15.95 2.49 18.69
CA LYS A 26 -16.11 3.66 19.57
C LYS A 26 -14.78 4.40 19.74
N ALA A 27 -14.84 5.72 19.60
CA ALA A 27 -13.72 6.61 19.84
C ALA A 27 -14.13 7.74 20.81
N ILE A 28 -13.19 8.17 21.65
CA ILE A 28 -13.35 9.35 22.48
C ILE A 28 -12.84 10.56 21.67
N ASP A 29 -13.71 11.53 21.44
CA ASP A 29 -13.30 12.78 20.78
C ASP A 29 -12.54 13.67 21.77
N ILE A 30 -11.22 13.71 21.61
CA ILE A 30 -10.30 14.48 22.44
C ILE A 30 -9.96 15.86 21.87
N SER A 31 -10.67 16.35 20.86
CA SER A 31 -10.38 17.63 20.19
C SER A 31 -10.33 18.82 21.17
N SER A 32 -11.16 18.82 22.20
CA SER A 32 -11.20 19.86 23.25
C SER A 32 -10.29 19.57 24.46
N LEU A 33 -9.64 18.42 24.53
CA LEU A 33 -8.90 17.97 25.73
C LEU A 33 -7.91 19.02 26.25
N ARG A 34 -7.08 19.55 25.37
CA ARG A 34 -6.05 20.51 25.78
C ARG A 34 -6.64 21.84 26.26
N ASP A 35 -7.65 22.33 25.57
CA ASP A 35 -8.26 23.63 25.88
C ASP A 35 -9.00 23.61 27.21
N THR A 36 -9.56 22.45 27.57
CA THR A 36 -10.31 22.26 28.81
C THR A 36 -9.47 21.84 30.01
N THR A 37 -8.37 21.09 29.76
CA THR A 37 -7.61 20.46 30.85
C THR A 37 -6.13 20.91 30.90
N GLY A 38 -5.59 21.45 29.82
CA GLY A 38 -4.16 21.72 29.66
C GLY A 38 -3.31 20.48 29.26
N TYR A 39 -3.88 19.27 29.36
CA TYR A 39 -3.20 18.01 29.02
C TYR A 39 -3.28 17.69 27.53
N VAL A 40 -2.33 16.88 27.05
CA VAL A 40 -2.35 16.23 25.71
C VAL A 40 -2.19 14.73 25.90
N THR A 41 -2.65 13.96 24.93
CA THR A 41 -2.42 12.51 24.87
C THR A 41 -1.01 12.22 24.35
N LEU A 42 -0.42 11.09 24.77
CA LEU A 42 0.82 10.56 24.24
C LEU A 42 0.59 9.13 23.74
N ASP A 43 0.67 8.96 22.43
CA ASP A 43 0.53 7.67 21.76
C ASP A 43 1.56 7.58 20.63
N THR A 44 2.75 7.07 20.94
CA THR A 44 3.84 6.96 19.99
C THR A 44 3.53 5.93 18.91
N GLY A 45 3.48 6.37 17.66
CA GLY A 45 3.12 5.52 16.52
C GLY A 45 1.61 5.32 16.32
N TYR A 46 0.77 6.07 17.05
CA TYR A 46 -0.70 6.16 16.86
C TYR A 46 -1.46 4.83 17.00
N LYS A 47 -0.97 3.90 17.80
CA LYS A 47 -1.57 2.57 17.97
C LYS A 47 -3.01 2.59 18.50
N ASN A 48 -3.33 3.58 19.34
CA ASN A 48 -4.65 3.75 19.98
C ASN A 48 -5.32 5.08 19.58
N THR A 49 -4.88 5.68 18.46
CA THR A 49 -5.36 7.00 18.03
C THR A 49 -6.09 6.88 16.71
N GLY A 50 -7.40 7.15 16.71
CA GLY A 50 -8.17 7.39 15.49
C GLY A 50 -7.77 8.74 14.90
N ALA A 51 -7.08 8.74 13.76
CA ALA A 51 -6.58 9.97 13.13
C ALA A 51 -7.63 10.69 12.29
N THR A 52 -8.68 9.98 11.85
CA THR A 52 -9.75 10.50 10.99
C THR A 52 -11.00 9.64 11.10
N LYS A 53 -12.12 10.15 10.58
CA LYS A 53 -13.32 9.37 10.24
C LYS A 53 -13.31 9.14 8.74
N SER A 54 -13.48 7.90 8.29
CA SER A 54 -13.44 7.54 6.88
C SER A 54 -14.56 6.56 6.52
N ALA A 55 -15.12 6.71 5.32
CA ALA A 55 -16.09 5.80 4.75
C ALA A 55 -15.49 4.88 3.67
N ILE A 56 -14.14 4.80 3.58
CA ILE A 56 -13.47 4.10 2.47
C ILE A 56 -13.29 2.62 2.79
N THR A 57 -12.68 2.30 3.91
CA THR A 57 -12.33 0.92 4.27
C THR A 57 -12.71 0.62 5.70
N PHE A 58 -13.43 -0.47 5.89
CA PHE A 58 -13.64 -1.09 7.19
C PHE A 58 -12.77 -2.33 7.34
N LEU A 59 -12.12 -2.46 8.50
CA LEU A 59 -11.25 -3.56 8.84
C LEU A 59 -11.52 -4.02 10.28
N ASP A 60 -11.87 -5.31 10.45
CA ASP A 60 -11.94 -5.97 11.75
C ASP A 60 -10.89 -7.08 11.81
N GLY A 61 -9.78 -6.80 12.48
CA GLY A 61 -8.66 -7.75 12.59
C GLY A 61 -8.95 -8.95 13.47
N GLU A 62 -9.94 -8.87 14.38
CA GLU A 62 -10.32 -10.00 15.23
C GLU A 62 -11.22 -10.97 14.49
N LYS A 63 -12.13 -10.48 13.67
CA LYS A 63 -13.02 -11.29 12.84
C LYS A 63 -12.46 -11.64 11.47
N GLY A 64 -11.33 -11.03 11.05
CA GLY A 64 -10.77 -11.23 9.71
C GLY A 64 -11.67 -10.65 8.61
N ILE A 65 -12.22 -9.45 8.82
CA ILE A 65 -13.12 -8.79 7.87
C ILE A 65 -12.38 -7.62 7.22
N LEU A 66 -12.51 -7.50 5.89
CA LEU A 66 -12.09 -6.35 5.11
C LEU A 66 -13.20 -5.98 4.13
N LYS A 67 -13.62 -4.71 4.15
CA LYS A 67 -14.63 -4.17 3.24
C LYS A 67 -14.14 -2.87 2.61
N TYR A 68 -14.39 -2.69 1.31
CA TYR A 68 -14.23 -1.42 0.61
C TYR A 68 -15.60 -0.81 0.34
N ARG A 69 -15.88 0.37 0.91
CA ARG A 69 -17.18 1.05 0.76
C ARG A 69 -18.38 0.13 1.09
N GLY A 70 -18.20 -0.78 2.04
CA GLY A 70 -19.23 -1.75 2.45
C GLY A 70 -19.24 -3.08 1.67
N TYR A 71 -18.55 -3.19 0.54
CA TYR A 71 -18.42 -4.44 -0.21
C TYR A 71 -17.30 -5.31 0.35
N SER A 72 -17.54 -6.61 0.50
CA SER A 72 -16.53 -7.53 1.00
C SER A 72 -15.37 -7.69 0.02
N ILE A 73 -14.16 -7.86 0.54
CA ILE A 73 -12.97 -8.03 -0.29
C ILE A 73 -13.03 -9.30 -1.13
N GLU A 74 -13.69 -10.35 -0.62
CA GLU A 74 -13.87 -11.62 -1.31
C GLU A 74 -14.71 -11.44 -2.58
N GLU A 75 -15.85 -10.74 -2.48
CA GLU A 75 -16.70 -10.48 -3.64
C GLU A 75 -16.02 -9.61 -4.69
N LEU A 76 -15.35 -8.55 -4.23
CA LEU A 76 -14.64 -7.64 -5.13
C LEU A 76 -13.51 -8.35 -5.88
N ALA A 77 -12.70 -9.14 -5.19
CA ALA A 77 -11.60 -9.87 -5.81
C ALA A 77 -12.04 -10.96 -6.80
N GLU A 78 -13.24 -11.53 -6.60
CA GLU A 78 -13.78 -12.55 -7.48
C GLU A 78 -14.52 -11.98 -8.70
N LYS A 79 -15.26 -10.88 -8.50
CA LYS A 79 -16.27 -10.41 -9.48
C LYS A 79 -15.84 -9.12 -10.20
N ALA A 80 -15.00 -8.29 -9.61
CA ALA A 80 -14.68 -6.97 -10.13
C ALA A 80 -13.33 -6.92 -10.85
N SER A 81 -13.16 -5.95 -11.73
CA SER A 81 -11.86 -5.54 -12.22
C SER A 81 -11.22 -4.52 -11.27
N PHE A 82 -9.88 -4.42 -11.31
CA PHE A 82 -9.16 -3.43 -10.51
C PHE A 82 -9.63 -1.98 -10.79
N ILE A 83 -9.99 -1.68 -12.04
CA ILE A 83 -10.50 -0.35 -12.42
C ILE A 83 -11.89 -0.08 -11.82
N GLU A 84 -12.76 -1.09 -11.72
CA GLU A 84 -14.04 -0.95 -10.99
C GLU A 84 -13.82 -0.69 -9.50
N VAL A 85 -12.87 -1.42 -8.88
CA VAL A 85 -12.53 -1.20 -7.47
C VAL A 85 -11.86 0.16 -7.26
N ALA A 86 -11.01 0.61 -8.17
CA ALA A 86 -10.45 1.96 -8.15
C ALA A 86 -11.54 3.03 -8.20
N TYR A 87 -12.52 2.86 -9.09
CA TYR A 87 -13.69 3.75 -9.16
C TYR A 87 -14.48 3.74 -7.84
N LEU A 88 -14.81 2.56 -7.33
CA LEU A 88 -15.54 2.39 -6.07
C LEU A 88 -14.86 3.13 -4.92
N LEU A 89 -13.56 2.92 -4.71
CA LEU A 89 -12.82 3.56 -3.62
C LEU A 89 -12.85 5.09 -3.75
N ILE A 90 -12.62 5.62 -4.95
CA ILE A 90 -12.45 7.05 -5.21
C ILE A 90 -13.79 7.80 -5.21
N TYR A 91 -14.84 7.20 -5.76
CA TYR A 91 -16.13 7.86 -5.96
C TYR A 91 -17.24 7.39 -5.01
N GLY A 92 -17.01 6.31 -4.28
CA GLY A 92 -17.88 5.88 -3.17
C GLY A 92 -18.89 4.80 -3.50
N ASP A 93 -19.12 4.50 -4.78
CA ASP A 93 -20.05 3.46 -5.22
C ASP A 93 -19.52 2.74 -6.46
N LEU A 94 -20.06 1.54 -6.77
CA LEU A 94 -19.71 0.81 -7.98
C LEU A 94 -20.20 1.59 -9.22
N PRO A 95 -19.37 1.63 -10.29
CA PRO A 95 -19.75 2.36 -11.49
C PRO A 95 -20.90 1.68 -12.25
N THR A 96 -21.79 2.47 -12.81
CA THR A 96 -22.65 1.98 -13.89
C THR A 96 -21.81 1.60 -15.10
N LYS A 97 -22.39 0.83 -16.03
CA LYS A 97 -21.69 0.46 -17.27
C LYS A 97 -21.15 1.67 -18.05
N LYS A 98 -21.89 2.78 -18.04
CA LYS A 98 -21.47 4.00 -18.71
C LYS A 98 -20.32 4.68 -17.99
N GLU A 99 -20.41 4.83 -16.67
CA GLU A 99 -19.35 5.43 -15.84
C GLU A 99 -18.05 4.63 -15.92
N LEU A 100 -18.14 3.30 -15.88
CA LEU A 100 -16.96 2.44 -16.05
C LEU A 100 -16.30 2.63 -17.42
N ALA A 101 -17.12 2.71 -18.48
CA ALA A 101 -16.60 2.94 -19.82
C ALA A 101 -15.94 4.32 -19.96
N ASP A 102 -16.56 5.37 -19.44
CA ASP A 102 -16.04 6.72 -19.46
C ASP A 102 -14.74 6.85 -18.64
N PHE A 103 -14.72 6.24 -17.45
CA PHE A 103 -13.54 6.20 -16.57
C PHE A 103 -12.38 5.45 -17.20
N THR A 104 -12.63 4.24 -17.72
CA THR A 104 -11.61 3.42 -18.40
C THR A 104 -11.06 4.14 -19.62
N ASN A 105 -11.92 4.74 -20.45
CA ASN A 105 -11.49 5.54 -21.61
C ASN A 105 -10.63 6.74 -21.21
N SER A 106 -11.00 7.44 -20.13
CA SER A 106 -10.20 8.54 -19.61
C SER A 106 -8.81 8.08 -19.15
N ILE A 107 -8.72 6.97 -18.39
CA ILE A 107 -7.43 6.40 -17.96
C ILE A 107 -6.60 6.01 -19.19
N THR A 108 -7.18 5.27 -20.11
CA THR A 108 -6.50 4.81 -21.34
C THR A 108 -5.87 5.96 -22.13
N LYS A 109 -6.57 7.09 -22.25
CA LYS A 109 -6.09 8.28 -22.97
C LYS A 109 -5.00 9.08 -22.24
N HIS A 110 -4.75 8.81 -20.96
CA HIS A 110 -3.77 9.54 -20.16
C HIS A 110 -2.55 8.72 -19.74
N THR A 111 -2.35 7.53 -20.31
CA THR A 111 -1.25 6.61 -19.97
C THR A 111 0.14 7.12 -20.38
N LEU A 112 0.23 7.91 -21.46
CA LEU A 112 1.50 8.49 -21.90
C LEU A 112 2.01 9.53 -20.91
N VAL A 113 3.31 9.49 -20.63
CA VAL A 113 4.04 10.52 -19.91
C VAL A 113 4.71 11.48 -20.90
N HIS A 114 5.08 12.68 -20.44
CA HIS A 114 5.79 13.64 -21.29
C HIS A 114 7.15 13.07 -21.72
N GLU A 115 7.55 13.26 -23.00
CA GLU A 115 8.78 12.70 -23.52
C GLU A 115 10.02 13.18 -22.75
N ASP A 116 10.06 14.43 -22.30
CA ASP A 116 11.16 14.96 -21.50
C ASP A 116 11.37 14.22 -20.17
N MET A 117 10.38 13.49 -19.69
CA MET A 117 10.54 12.64 -18.50
C MET A 117 11.54 11.52 -18.70
N LYS A 118 11.86 11.12 -19.94
CA LYS A 118 12.91 10.15 -20.23
C LYS A 118 14.27 10.61 -19.74
N GLN A 119 14.57 11.90 -19.86
CA GLN A 119 15.84 12.48 -19.41
C GLN A 119 16.05 12.27 -17.91
N PHE A 120 14.96 12.32 -17.10
CA PHE A 120 15.07 12.01 -15.69
C PHE A 120 15.43 10.55 -15.46
N PHE A 121 14.81 9.61 -16.18
CA PHE A 121 15.15 8.19 -16.08
C PHE A 121 16.60 7.93 -16.48
N GLU A 122 17.07 8.53 -17.57
CA GLU A 122 18.43 8.38 -18.08
C GLU A 122 19.49 8.88 -17.09
N ALA A 123 19.15 9.88 -16.26
CA ALA A 123 20.04 10.40 -15.23
C ALA A 123 20.22 9.47 -14.03
N TYR A 124 19.32 8.50 -13.81
CA TYR A 124 19.47 7.54 -12.73
C TYR A 124 20.51 6.46 -13.03
N PRO A 125 21.32 6.05 -12.03
CA PRO A 125 22.20 4.90 -12.20
C PRO A 125 21.37 3.61 -12.42
N ALA A 126 21.93 2.64 -13.16
CA ALA A 126 21.22 1.39 -13.45
C ALA A 126 20.78 0.61 -12.21
N LYS A 127 21.52 0.73 -11.10
CA LYS A 127 21.21 0.10 -9.81
C LYS A 127 20.33 0.95 -8.90
N ALA A 128 19.76 2.06 -9.41
CA ALA A 128 18.81 2.85 -8.61
C ALA A 128 17.60 1.99 -8.25
N HIS A 129 17.23 2.00 -6.96
CA HIS A 129 16.08 1.24 -6.50
C HIS A 129 14.80 1.79 -7.14
N PRO A 130 13.95 0.95 -7.77
CA PRO A 130 12.78 1.41 -8.53
C PRO A 130 11.77 2.20 -7.70
N MET A 131 11.66 1.94 -6.38
CA MET A 131 10.80 2.74 -5.50
C MET A 131 11.27 4.19 -5.35
N GLY A 132 12.58 4.41 -5.23
CA GLY A 132 13.15 5.77 -5.18
C GLY A 132 12.92 6.52 -6.49
N VAL A 133 13.14 5.84 -7.62
CA VAL A 133 12.86 6.39 -8.95
C VAL A 133 11.38 6.71 -9.08
N LEU A 134 10.49 5.78 -8.72
CA LEU A 134 9.04 5.97 -8.83
C LEU A 134 8.55 7.15 -8.01
N SER A 135 8.99 7.27 -6.74
CA SER A 135 8.63 8.39 -5.86
C SER A 135 9.02 9.74 -6.48
N ALA A 136 10.27 9.86 -6.96
CA ALA A 136 10.77 11.07 -7.59
C ALA A 136 10.01 11.41 -8.88
N MET A 137 9.75 10.40 -9.74
CA MET A 137 9.04 10.60 -11.00
C MET A 137 7.58 11.00 -10.79
N VAL A 138 6.89 10.46 -9.77
CA VAL A 138 5.54 10.87 -9.40
C VAL A 138 5.51 12.31 -8.91
N CYS A 139 6.45 12.71 -8.05
CA CYS A 139 6.56 14.11 -7.61
C CYS A 139 6.79 15.05 -8.80
N SER A 140 7.67 14.66 -9.74
CA SER A 140 8.01 15.43 -10.93
C SER A 140 6.80 15.69 -11.84
N LEU A 141 5.75 14.85 -11.82
CA LEU A 141 4.52 15.10 -12.59
C LEU A 141 3.91 16.47 -12.29
N SER A 142 4.03 16.98 -11.07
CA SER A 142 3.52 18.30 -10.70
C SER A 142 4.15 19.44 -11.53
N THR A 143 5.37 19.27 -12.02
CA THR A 143 6.07 20.26 -12.87
C THR A 143 5.58 20.22 -14.31
N PHE A 144 5.05 19.09 -14.78
CA PHE A 144 4.45 18.94 -16.11
C PHE A 144 2.96 19.28 -16.12
N TYR A 145 2.34 19.39 -14.94
CA TYR A 145 0.93 19.74 -14.75
C TYR A 145 0.80 20.87 -13.72
N PRO A 146 1.30 22.08 -14.03
CA PRO A 146 1.39 23.19 -13.06
C PRO A 146 0.02 23.63 -12.51
N GLU A 147 -1.06 23.40 -13.23
CA GLU A 147 -2.42 23.63 -12.75
C GLU A 147 -2.76 22.79 -11.50
N SER A 148 -2.02 21.71 -11.26
CA SER A 148 -2.20 20.88 -10.06
C SER A 148 -1.76 21.57 -8.76
N LEU A 149 -0.99 22.64 -8.85
CA LEU A 149 -0.46 23.38 -7.71
C LEU A 149 -1.51 24.33 -7.11
N ASP A 150 -2.56 24.70 -7.86
CA ASP A 150 -3.66 25.51 -7.32
C ASP A 150 -4.63 24.65 -6.50
N PRO A 151 -4.73 24.83 -5.17
CA PRO A 151 -5.65 24.08 -4.34
C PRO A 151 -7.13 24.41 -4.61
N ASN A 152 -7.39 25.59 -5.20
CA ASN A 152 -8.74 26.11 -5.48
C ASN A 152 -9.26 25.76 -6.89
N ARG A 153 -8.49 24.97 -7.67
CA ARG A 153 -8.94 24.56 -9.01
C ARG A 153 -10.27 23.80 -8.98
N SER A 154 -10.98 23.80 -10.11
CA SER A 154 -12.31 23.20 -10.20
C SER A 154 -12.31 21.69 -9.84
N PRO A 155 -13.46 21.14 -9.43
CA PRO A 155 -13.61 19.71 -9.19
C PRO A 155 -13.21 18.85 -10.39
N GLU A 156 -13.54 19.31 -11.62
CA GLU A 156 -13.19 18.62 -12.86
C GLU A 156 -11.67 18.58 -13.07
N ALA A 157 -10.96 19.67 -12.77
CA ALA A 157 -9.50 19.72 -12.86
C ALA A 157 -8.83 18.82 -11.79
N LYS A 158 -9.42 18.76 -10.59
CA LYS A 158 -8.98 17.81 -9.54
C LYS A 158 -9.17 16.37 -10.01
N ASN A 159 -10.34 16.06 -10.57
CA ASN A 159 -10.68 14.74 -11.07
C ASN A 159 -9.76 14.31 -12.24
N LEU A 160 -9.45 15.23 -13.15
CA LEU A 160 -8.50 14.98 -14.23
C LEU A 160 -7.10 14.64 -13.68
N THR A 161 -6.67 15.26 -12.58
CA THR A 161 -5.39 14.91 -11.91
C THR A 161 -5.42 13.48 -11.38
N VAL A 162 -6.55 13.03 -10.80
CA VAL A 162 -6.77 11.66 -10.36
C VAL A 162 -6.61 10.67 -11.51
N HIS A 163 -7.31 10.92 -12.64
CA HIS A 163 -7.23 10.05 -13.82
C HIS A 163 -5.82 9.99 -14.40
N ARG A 164 -5.14 11.14 -14.51
CA ARG A 164 -3.74 11.22 -14.97
C ARG A 164 -2.80 10.40 -14.10
N LEU A 165 -2.95 10.46 -12.79
CA LEU A 165 -2.07 9.74 -11.88
C LEU A 165 -2.30 8.22 -11.95
N LEU A 166 -3.56 7.77 -11.92
CA LEU A 166 -3.91 6.37 -12.13
C LEU A 166 -3.36 5.82 -13.45
N ALA A 167 -3.48 6.60 -14.52
CA ALA A 167 -3.03 6.20 -15.85
C ALA A 167 -1.51 6.13 -15.97
N LYS A 168 -0.77 7.07 -15.37
CA LYS A 168 0.66 7.24 -15.59
C LYS A 168 1.53 6.42 -14.65
N LEU A 169 1.04 6.07 -13.46
CA LEU A 169 1.85 5.33 -12.49
C LEU A 169 2.38 4.00 -13.04
N PRO A 170 1.57 3.15 -13.73
CA PRO A 170 2.09 1.94 -14.35
C PRO A 170 3.16 2.18 -15.41
N THR A 171 3.03 3.26 -16.20
CA THR A 171 4.04 3.63 -17.20
C THR A 171 5.35 4.01 -16.52
N LEU A 172 5.30 4.86 -15.48
CA LEU A 172 6.49 5.25 -14.72
C LEU A 172 7.15 4.06 -14.04
N ALA A 173 6.36 3.14 -13.49
CA ALA A 173 6.84 1.92 -12.84
C ALA A 173 7.54 0.98 -13.83
N ALA A 174 6.92 0.72 -14.98
CA ALA A 174 7.49 -0.12 -16.03
C ALA A 174 8.76 0.50 -16.62
N TRP A 175 8.78 1.82 -16.80
CA TRP A 175 9.98 2.52 -17.29
C TRP A 175 11.11 2.55 -16.26
N ALA A 176 10.80 2.61 -14.96
CA ALA A 176 11.82 2.45 -13.91
C ALA A 176 12.51 1.09 -14.03
N TYR A 177 11.74 0.02 -14.21
CA TYR A 177 12.29 -1.32 -14.49
C TYR A 177 13.10 -1.37 -15.79
N LYS A 178 12.56 -0.88 -16.91
CA LYS A 178 13.26 -0.85 -18.19
C LYS A 178 14.59 -0.10 -18.11
N ASN A 179 14.61 1.03 -17.38
CA ASN A 179 15.82 1.79 -17.15
C ASN A 179 16.87 1.00 -16.34
N SER A 180 16.47 0.27 -15.30
CA SER A 180 17.39 -0.56 -14.51
C SER A 180 18.03 -1.66 -15.34
N MET A 181 17.29 -2.21 -16.30
CA MET A 181 17.76 -3.23 -17.25
C MET A 181 18.51 -2.66 -18.47
N ARG A 182 18.54 -1.33 -18.63
CA ARG A 182 19.04 -0.65 -19.85
C ARG A 182 18.33 -1.14 -21.12
N HIS A 183 17.05 -1.48 -21.01
CA HIS A 183 16.19 -1.88 -22.12
C HIS A 183 15.43 -0.67 -22.68
N PRO A 184 14.97 -0.75 -23.97
CA PRO A 184 14.13 0.26 -24.57
C PRO A 184 12.84 0.47 -23.77
N PHE A 185 12.40 1.72 -23.61
CA PHE A 185 11.09 2.02 -23.06
C PHE A 185 9.98 1.58 -24.00
N MET A 186 9.02 0.85 -23.46
CA MET A 186 7.83 0.45 -24.19
C MET A 186 6.68 1.40 -23.84
N TYR A 187 6.00 1.88 -24.89
CA TYR A 187 4.86 2.76 -24.73
C TYR A 187 3.58 1.97 -24.49
N PRO A 188 2.64 2.51 -23.70
CA PRO A 188 1.37 1.84 -23.47
C PRO A 188 0.56 1.65 -24.75
N LYS A 189 -0.26 0.61 -24.79
CA LYS A 189 -1.20 0.31 -25.88
C LYS A 189 -2.64 0.51 -25.42
N ASN A 190 -3.42 1.26 -26.17
CA ASN A 190 -4.81 1.58 -25.81
C ASN A 190 -5.76 0.37 -25.89
N GLU A 191 -5.36 -0.70 -26.59
CA GLU A 191 -6.13 -1.95 -26.74
C GLU A 191 -5.99 -2.92 -25.56
N TYR A 192 -5.05 -2.68 -24.65
CA TYR A 192 -4.83 -3.52 -23.49
C TYR A 192 -5.52 -2.97 -22.25
N ASP A 193 -6.05 -3.87 -21.42
CA ASP A 193 -6.51 -3.52 -20.09
C ASP A 193 -5.34 -3.06 -19.20
N TYR A 194 -5.66 -2.54 -18.04
CA TYR A 194 -4.69 -1.92 -17.12
C TYR A 194 -3.54 -2.87 -16.73
N CYS A 195 -3.87 -4.10 -16.34
CA CYS A 195 -2.87 -5.08 -15.90
C CYS A 195 -2.04 -5.61 -17.06
N LYS A 196 -2.68 -5.93 -18.17
CA LYS A 196 -2.00 -6.39 -19.39
C LYS A 196 -1.09 -5.31 -19.96
N ASN A 197 -1.52 -4.06 -19.93
CA ASN A 197 -0.73 -2.93 -20.41
C ASN A 197 0.53 -2.71 -19.57
N PHE A 198 0.41 -2.84 -18.25
CA PHE A 198 1.57 -2.79 -17.36
C PHE A 198 2.58 -3.91 -17.68
N LEU A 199 2.12 -5.16 -17.76
CA LEU A 199 2.97 -6.32 -18.09
C LEU A 199 3.62 -6.16 -19.48
N TYR A 200 2.86 -5.64 -20.46
CA TYR A 200 3.38 -5.31 -21.77
C TYR A 200 4.53 -4.30 -21.68
N MET A 201 4.32 -3.17 -21.01
CA MET A 201 5.37 -2.15 -20.90
C MET A 201 6.60 -2.67 -20.14
N MET A 202 6.40 -3.54 -19.16
CA MET A 202 7.48 -4.10 -18.36
C MET A 202 8.30 -5.15 -19.12
N PHE A 203 7.66 -6.10 -19.79
CA PHE A 203 8.34 -7.29 -20.33
C PHE A 203 8.56 -7.31 -21.83
N SER A 204 7.75 -6.59 -22.62
CA SER A 204 7.89 -6.64 -24.09
C SER A 204 9.18 -5.98 -24.58
N MET A 205 9.61 -6.41 -25.75
CA MET A 205 10.73 -5.83 -26.50
C MET A 205 10.22 -5.37 -27.88
N PRO A 206 10.83 -4.33 -28.49
CA PRO A 206 10.38 -3.84 -29.80
C PRO A 206 10.48 -4.87 -30.94
N THR A 207 11.29 -5.90 -30.74
CA THR A 207 11.61 -6.92 -31.75
C THR A 207 10.73 -8.16 -31.66
N GLU A 208 9.84 -8.25 -30.67
CA GLU A 208 9.06 -9.45 -30.40
C GLU A 208 7.59 -9.15 -30.16
N ASP A 209 6.72 -10.08 -30.55
CA ASP A 209 5.31 -10.02 -30.23
C ASP A 209 5.09 -10.34 -28.76
N PHE A 210 4.42 -9.44 -28.06
CA PHE A 210 4.07 -9.66 -26.65
C PHE A 210 2.92 -10.65 -26.52
N LYS A 211 3.16 -11.70 -25.74
CA LYS A 211 2.16 -12.70 -25.35
C LYS A 211 2.19 -12.86 -23.84
N VAL A 212 1.02 -12.82 -23.21
CA VAL A 212 0.85 -13.08 -21.80
C VAL A 212 -0.35 -14.00 -21.61
N ASP A 213 -0.20 -15.00 -20.74
CA ASP A 213 -1.31 -15.88 -20.42
C ASP A 213 -2.38 -15.09 -19.62
N PRO A 214 -3.67 -15.24 -19.96
CA PRO A 214 -4.75 -14.58 -19.22
C PRO A 214 -4.78 -14.89 -17.72
N VAL A 215 -4.26 -16.03 -17.28
CA VAL A 215 -4.18 -16.37 -15.85
C VAL A 215 -3.25 -15.40 -15.10
N ILE A 216 -2.16 -14.96 -15.74
CA ILE A 216 -1.23 -13.97 -15.16
C ILE A 216 -1.92 -12.61 -15.00
N VAL A 217 -2.64 -12.17 -16.04
CA VAL A 217 -3.39 -10.91 -16.00
C VAL A 217 -4.46 -10.94 -14.92
N SER A 218 -5.19 -12.05 -14.80
CA SER A 218 -6.22 -12.25 -13.76
C SER A 218 -5.64 -12.23 -12.35
N ALA A 219 -4.52 -12.90 -12.12
CA ALA A 219 -3.87 -12.92 -10.82
C ALA A 219 -3.33 -11.53 -10.44
N LEU A 220 -2.76 -10.79 -11.38
CA LEU A 220 -2.31 -9.42 -11.14
C LEU A 220 -3.49 -8.49 -10.81
N ASN A 221 -4.63 -8.64 -11.51
CA ASN A 221 -5.85 -7.92 -11.19
C ASN A 221 -6.30 -8.17 -9.75
N LYS A 222 -6.34 -9.44 -9.31
CA LYS A 222 -6.67 -9.80 -7.93
C LYS A 222 -5.67 -9.22 -6.93
N LEU A 223 -4.38 -9.34 -7.20
CA LEU A 223 -3.34 -8.76 -6.36
C LEU A 223 -3.54 -7.25 -6.16
N PHE A 224 -3.80 -6.51 -7.22
CA PHE A 224 -4.03 -5.08 -7.13
C PHE A 224 -5.29 -4.74 -6.33
N ILE A 225 -6.39 -5.50 -6.49
CA ILE A 225 -7.61 -5.33 -5.70
C ILE A 225 -7.32 -5.56 -4.20
N LEU A 226 -6.62 -6.64 -3.86
CA LEU A 226 -6.32 -7.00 -2.47
C LEU A 226 -5.38 -5.99 -1.78
N HIS A 227 -4.63 -5.21 -2.54
CA HIS A 227 -3.74 -4.17 -2.04
C HIS A 227 -4.31 -2.76 -2.11
N ALA A 228 -5.51 -2.56 -2.71
CA ALA A 228 -6.01 -1.24 -3.10
C ALA A 228 -6.19 -0.27 -1.93
N ASP A 229 -6.63 -0.73 -0.76
CA ASP A 229 -6.61 0.04 0.47
C ASP A 229 -6.50 -0.86 1.72
N HIS A 230 -6.09 -0.30 2.84
CA HIS A 230 -6.01 -1.01 4.12
C HIS A 230 -6.00 -0.01 5.28
N GLU A 231 -7.04 0.83 5.36
CA GLU A 231 -7.24 1.80 6.41
C GLU A 231 -6.05 2.77 6.62
N GLN A 232 -5.79 3.22 7.85
CA GLN A 232 -4.73 4.17 8.21
C GLN A 232 -3.39 3.46 8.46
N ASN A 233 -2.83 2.80 7.44
CA ASN A 233 -1.45 2.34 7.47
C ASN A 233 -0.46 3.52 7.32
N CYS A 234 0.85 3.27 7.51
CA CYS A 234 1.87 4.31 7.50
C CYS A 234 1.85 5.17 6.23
N SER A 235 1.76 4.57 5.04
CA SER A 235 1.75 5.33 3.79
C SER A 235 0.46 6.11 3.56
N THR A 236 -0.70 5.55 3.92
CA THR A 236 -1.99 6.23 3.87
C THR A 236 -2.01 7.45 4.79
N SER A 237 -1.59 7.28 6.05
CA SER A 237 -1.46 8.38 7.01
C SER A 237 -0.48 9.45 6.52
N THR A 238 0.62 9.05 5.86
CA THR A 238 1.58 9.98 5.24
C THR A 238 0.93 10.78 4.10
N VAL A 239 0.15 10.15 3.23
CA VAL A 239 -0.59 10.85 2.17
C VAL A 239 -1.55 11.87 2.76
N ARG A 240 -2.29 11.51 3.82
CA ARG A 240 -3.20 12.43 4.51
C ARG A 240 -2.45 13.58 5.19
N ILE A 241 -1.36 13.29 5.93
CA ILE A 241 -0.60 14.34 6.64
C ILE A 241 0.02 15.35 5.67
N VAL A 242 0.62 14.88 4.55
CA VAL A 242 1.18 15.76 3.52
C VAL A 242 0.08 16.53 2.82
N GLY A 243 -0.98 15.84 2.39
CA GLY A 243 -2.13 16.45 1.72
C GLY A 243 -2.86 17.50 2.58
N SER A 244 -2.88 17.32 3.91
CA SER A 244 -3.52 18.26 4.85
C SER A 244 -2.90 19.67 4.82
N SER A 245 -1.64 19.79 4.37
CA SER A 245 -0.99 21.08 4.11
C SER A 245 -1.43 21.74 2.79
N GLN A 246 -2.40 21.18 2.08
CA GLN A 246 -2.81 21.52 0.72
C GLN A 246 -1.73 21.26 -0.35
N ALA A 247 -0.77 20.39 -0.05
CA ALA A 247 0.14 19.87 -1.07
C ALA A 247 -0.66 19.18 -2.19
N ASN A 248 -0.19 19.33 -3.43
CA ASN A 248 -0.87 18.72 -4.57
C ASN A 248 -0.88 17.19 -4.49
N LEU A 249 -1.76 16.55 -5.24
CA LEU A 249 -1.95 15.10 -5.22
C LEU A 249 -0.65 14.34 -5.57
N TYR A 250 0.11 14.79 -6.58
CA TYR A 250 1.35 14.12 -6.97
C TYR A 250 2.38 14.11 -5.82
N ALA A 251 2.57 15.23 -5.15
CA ALA A 251 3.48 15.33 -4.00
C ALA A 251 3.01 14.45 -2.82
N SER A 252 1.70 14.45 -2.54
CA SER A 252 1.11 13.63 -1.47
C SER A 252 1.29 12.15 -1.74
N ILE A 253 1.08 11.68 -2.98
CA ILE A 253 1.26 10.28 -3.36
C ILE A 253 2.75 9.90 -3.39
N SER A 254 3.64 10.79 -3.85
CA SER A 254 5.09 10.57 -3.76
C SER A 254 5.55 10.33 -2.32
N ALA A 255 5.02 11.08 -1.37
CA ALA A 255 5.29 10.86 0.06
C ALA A 255 4.76 9.51 0.55
N GLY A 256 3.57 9.10 0.10
CA GLY A 256 3.02 7.76 0.37
C GLY A 256 3.91 6.64 -0.19
N ILE A 257 4.40 6.78 -1.42
CA ILE A 257 5.36 5.84 -2.04
C ILE A 257 6.64 5.76 -1.21
N SER A 258 7.17 6.90 -0.76
CA SER A 258 8.37 6.95 0.08
C SER A 258 8.15 6.25 1.43
N ALA A 259 7.00 6.43 2.06
CA ALA A 259 6.65 5.74 3.30
C ALA A 259 6.46 4.23 3.09
N LEU A 260 5.86 3.83 1.95
CA LEU A 260 5.67 2.42 1.60
C LEU A 260 7.01 1.71 1.40
N TRP A 261 8.02 2.40 0.89
CA TRP A 261 9.36 1.84 0.66
C TRP A 261 10.11 1.48 1.95
N GLY A 262 9.70 2.01 3.10
CA GLY A 262 10.32 1.69 4.38
C GLY A 262 10.24 0.18 4.71
N PRO A 263 11.32 -0.45 5.24
CA PRO A 263 11.37 -1.89 5.51
C PRO A 263 10.32 -2.38 6.51
N LEU A 264 9.81 -1.52 7.36
CA LEU A 264 8.75 -1.88 8.32
C LEU A 264 7.33 -1.80 7.72
N HIS A 265 7.18 -1.47 6.44
CA HIS A 265 5.87 -1.26 5.82
C HIS A 265 5.64 -2.10 4.56
N GLY A 266 6.28 -1.78 3.43
CA GLY A 266 5.96 -2.42 2.13
C GLY A 266 6.92 -3.51 1.70
N GLY A 267 7.90 -3.91 2.53
CA GLY A 267 8.95 -4.86 2.18
C GLY A 267 8.63 -6.33 2.43
N ALA A 268 7.48 -6.64 3.07
CA ALA A 268 7.24 -7.99 3.59
C ALA A 268 7.23 -9.10 2.51
N ASN A 269 6.69 -8.85 1.33
CA ASN A 269 6.68 -9.83 0.24
C ASN A 269 8.07 -10.04 -0.40
N GLN A 270 8.92 -9.02 -0.40
CA GLN A 270 10.33 -9.16 -0.77
C GLN A 270 11.09 -9.99 0.27
N GLU A 271 10.92 -9.68 1.55
CA GLU A 271 11.53 -10.43 2.66
C GLU A 271 11.13 -11.91 2.65
N VAL A 272 9.92 -12.25 2.19
CA VAL A 272 9.50 -13.65 1.99
C VAL A 272 10.41 -14.36 0.99
N ILE A 273 10.66 -13.76 -0.16
CA ILE A 273 11.48 -14.39 -1.20
C ILE A 273 12.94 -14.46 -0.74
N GLU A 274 13.48 -13.42 -0.14
CA GLU A 274 14.83 -13.42 0.43
C GLU A 274 15.00 -14.53 1.48
N MET A 275 14.01 -14.73 2.36
CA MET A 275 13.98 -15.82 3.32
C MET A 275 13.97 -17.20 2.61
N LEU A 276 13.16 -17.38 1.58
CA LEU A 276 13.11 -18.65 0.83
C LEU A 276 14.44 -18.92 0.11
N GLU A 277 15.08 -17.90 -0.45
CA GLU A 277 16.39 -17.99 -1.09
C GLU A 277 17.49 -18.32 -0.06
N GLU A 278 17.42 -17.77 1.14
CA GLU A 278 18.34 -18.10 2.24
C GLU A 278 18.18 -19.57 2.68
N ILE A 279 16.96 -20.05 2.87
CA ILE A 279 16.68 -21.46 3.19
C ILE A 279 17.22 -22.38 2.09
N GLN A 280 17.01 -22.02 0.82
CA GLN A 280 17.52 -22.79 -0.31
C GLN A 280 19.06 -22.83 -0.34
N ALA A 281 19.71 -21.69 -0.12
CA ALA A 281 21.17 -21.61 -0.10
C ALA A 281 21.81 -22.43 1.03
N ASP A 282 21.09 -22.60 2.16
CA ASP A 282 21.49 -23.44 3.30
C ASP A 282 21.15 -24.94 3.12
N GLY A 283 20.80 -25.36 1.91
CA GLY A 283 20.52 -26.76 1.55
C GLY A 283 19.02 -27.13 1.53
N GLY A 284 18.12 -26.22 1.77
CA GLY A 284 16.66 -26.42 1.66
C GLY A 284 16.03 -27.20 2.83
N ASP A 285 16.73 -27.36 3.95
CA ASP A 285 16.20 -28.04 5.14
C ASP A 285 15.21 -27.14 5.91
N VAL A 286 13.95 -27.19 5.50
CA VAL A 286 12.87 -26.41 6.11
C VAL A 286 12.68 -26.69 7.59
N ASP A 287 12.84 -27.94 8.04
CA ASP A 287 12.61 -28.34 9.43
C ASP A 287 13.65 -27.69 10.37
N LYS A 288 14.90 -27.52 9.92
CA LYS A 288 15.94 -26.76 10.61
C LYS A 288 15.53 -25.31 10.84
N TRP A 289 15.00 -24.65 9.81
CA TRP A 289 14.59 -23.24 9.88
C TRP A 289 13.31 -23.04 10.71
N ILE A 290 12.41 -24.00 10.72
CA ILE A 290 11.25 -24.02 11.61
C ILE A 290 11.69 -24.07 13.08
N LEU A 291 12.71 -24.87 13.41
CA LEU A 291 13.27 -24.91 14.75
C LEU A 291 13.87 -23.56 15.17
N LYS A 292 14.62 -22.89 14.28
CA LYS A 292 15.10 -21.52 14.51
C LYS A 292 13.94 -20.55 14.76
N ALA A 293 12.87 -20.61 13.95
CA ALA A 293 11.70 -19.72 14.12
C ALA A 293 10.97 -19.93 15.46
N LYS A 294 11.06 -21.14 16.03
CA LYS A 294 10.49 -21.46 17.35
C LYS A 294 11.38 -21.05 18.51
N ASP A 295 12.67 -20.89 18.28
CA ASP A 295 13.62 -20.45 19.30
C ASP A 295 13.47 -18.94 19.54
N LYS A 296 13.24 -18.56 20.79
CA LYS A 296 13.10 -17.15 21.18
C LYS A 296 14.43 -16.40 21.19
N GLU A 297 15.52 -17.10 21.36
CA GLU A 297 16.87 -16.53 21.39
C GLU A 297 17.45 -16.36 19.98
N ASP A 298 16.90 -17.04 18.97
CA ASP A 298 17.27 -16.84 17.57
C ASP A 298 16.63 -15.56 17.02
N SER A 299 17.39 -14.82 16.22
CA SER A 299 16.91 -13.61 15.55
C SER A 299 16.01 -13.90 14.33
N PHE A 300 16.05 -15.11 13.81
CA PHE A 300 15.26 -15.51 12.64
C PHE A 300 13.76 -15.46 12.91
N ARG A 301 13.02 -14.96 11.96
CA ARG A 301 11.54 -14.93 11.97
C ARG A 301 11.01 -15.37 10.61
N LEU A 302 9.90 -16.09 10.60
CA LEU A 302 9.20 -16.42 9.35
C LEU A 302 8.54 -15.18 8.76
N MET A 303 9.01 -14.73 7.61
CA MET A 303 8.44 -13.62 6.86
C MET A 303 7.20 -14.07 6.09
N GLY A 304 6.18 -13.21 6.04
CA GLY A 304 4.89 -13.55 5.42
C GLY A 304 3.96 -14.42 6.28
N PHE A 305 4.26 -14.58 7.59
CA PHE A 305 3.44 -15.32 8.54
C PHE A 305 2.94 -14.43 9.67
N GLY A 306 1.65 -14.57 10.00
CA GLY A 306 0.99 -13.69 10.96
C GLY A 306 0.70 -12.32 10.35
N HIS A 307 0.04 -11.46 11.12
CA HIS A 307 -0.29 -10.09 10.71
C HIS A 307 -0.39 -9.16 11.91
N ARG A 308 0.01 -7.89 11.75
CA ARG A 308 -0.06 -6.92 12.86
C ARG A 308 -1.49 -6.58 13.28
N VAL A 309 -2.43 -6.62 12.34
CA VAL A 309 -3.83 -6.27 12.54
C VAL A 309 -4.68 -7.51 12.71
N TYR A 310 -4.62 -8.47 11.78
CA TYR A 310 -5.39 -9.69 11.87
C TYR A 310 -4.84 -10.62 12.95
N LYS A 311 -5.62 -10.81 14.00
CA LYS A 311 -5.34 -11.80 15.07
C LYS A 311 -5.86 -13.19 14.70
N ASN A 312 -6.62 -13.27 13.63
CA ASN A 312 -7.14 -14.48 13.02
C ASN A 312 -6.57 -14.59 11.59
N PHE A 313 -7.25 -15.25 10.70
CA PHE A 313 -6.84 -15.44 9.33
C PHE A 313 -7.00 -14.13 8.51
N ASP A 314 -6.01 -13.77 7.69
CA ASP A 314 -6.10 -12.65 6.74
C ASP A 314 -7.08 -13.03 5.62
N PRO A 315 -8.23 -12.34 5.44
CA PRO A 315 -9.23 -12.72 4.43
C PRO A 315 -8.68 -12.70 3.01
N ARG A 316 -7.62 -11.93 2.76
CA ARG A 316 -6.95 -11.85 1.46
C ARG A 316 -6.13 -13.09 1.14
N ALA A 317 -5.60 -13.78 2.16
CA ALA A 317 -4.68 -14.90 1.97
C ALA A 317 -5.35 -16.08 1.24
N ASN A 318 -6.60 -16.42 1.55
CA ASN A 318 -7.32 -17.50 0.86
C ASN A 318 -7.55 -17.21 -0.63
N ILE A 319 -7.86 -15.95 -0.95
CA ILE A 319 -8.12 -15.51 -2.32
C ILE A 319 -6.84 -15.61 -3.14
N ILE A 320 -5.75 -15.07 -2.59
CA ILE A 320 -4.48 -15.03 -3.31
C ILE A 320 -3.79 -16.39 -3.37
N LYS A 321 -4.00 -17.26 -2.38
CA LYS A 321 -3.54 -18.65 -2.41
C LYS A 321 -4.09 -19.37 -3.65
N LYS A 322 -5.39 -19.30 -3.89
CA LYS A 322 -5.99 -19.91 -5.07
C LYS A 322 -5.38 -19.39 -6.38
N ALA A 323 -5.19 -18.06 -6.47
CA ALA A 323 -4.55 -17.47 -7.65
C ALA A 323 -3.08 -17.91 -7.79
N CYS A 324 -2.37 -18.15 -6.68
CA CYS A 324 -1.03 -18.70 -6.66
C CYS A 324 -1.00 -20.11 -7.20
N ASP A 325 -1.88 -20.99 -6.71
CA ASP A 325 -2.00 -22.37 -7.17
C ASP A 325 -2.31 -22.44 -8.68
N ASP A 326 -3.28 -21.64 -9.16
CA ASP A 326 -3.65 -21.55 -10.58
C ASP A 326 -2.46 -21.13 -11.47
N ILE A 327 -1.65 -20.17 -11.02
CA ILE A 327 -0.45 -19.72 -11.76
C ILE A 327 0.60 -20.81 -11.79
N LEU A 328 0.91 -21.43 -10.65
CA LEU A 328 1.96 -22.44 -10.55
C LEU A 328 1.64 -23.66 -11.40
N GLU A 329 0.37 -24.09 -11.42
CA GLU A 329 -0.11 -25.17 -12.27
C GLU A 329 0.01 -24.79 -13.76
N LYS A 330 -0.49 -23.60 -14.11
CA LYS A 330 -0.55 -23.16 -15.52
C LYS A 330 0.83 -22.93 -16.13
N LEU A 331 1.73 -22.32 -15.38
CA LEU A 331 3.09 -22.03 -15.88
C LEU A 331 4.04 -23.21 -15.72
N GLN A 332 3.59 -24.31 -15.09
CA GLN A 332 4.42 -25.49 -14.80
C GLN A 332 5.78 -25.10 -14.17
N VAL A 333 5.74 -24.12 -13.26
CA VAL A 333 6.95 -23.58 -12.62
C VAL A 333 7.54 -24.64 -11.71
N ASN A 334 8.72 -25.14 -12.09
CA ASN A 334 9.49 -26.09 -11.31
C ASN A 334 10.64 -25.36 -10.60
N ASP A 335 10.30 -24.48 -9.65
CA ASP A 335 11.27 -23.71 -8.87
C ASP A 335 11.44 -24.37 -7.47
N PRO A 336 12.65 -24.70 -7.05
CA PRO A 336 12.92 -25.24 -5.71
C PRO A 336 12.37 -24.37 -4.57
N LEU A 337 12.32 -23.06 -4.72
CA LEU A 337 11.74 -22.14 -3.74
C LEU A 337 10.26 -22.45 -3.46
N LEU A 338 9.52 -22.91 -4.47
CA LEU A 338 8.11 -23.26 -4.31
C LEU A 338 7.91 -24.51 -3.46
N ALA A 339 8.82 -25.48 -3.55
CA ALA A 339 8.79 -26.66 -2.69
C ALA A 339 9.02 -26.28 -1.22
N ILE A 340 9.98 -25.38 -0.97
CA ILE A 340 10.25 -24.80 0.35
C ILE A 340 9.02 -24.04 0.86
N ALA A 341 8.42 -23.17 0.04
CA ALA A 341 7.25 -22.40 0.40
C ALA A 341 6.05 -23.31 0.77
N LYS A 342 5.75 -24.33 -0.04
CA LYS A 342 4.69 -25.30 0.25
C LYS A 342 4.93 -26.06 1.55
N ARG A 343 6.19 -26.44 1.84
CA ARG A 343 6.52 -27.11 3.10
C ARG A 343 6.34 -26.18 4.29
N LEU A 344 6.77 -24.90 4.19
CA LEU A 344 6.56 -23.91 5.26
C LEU A 344 5.07 -23.67 5.51
N GLU A 345 4.28 -23.53 4.43
CA GLU A 345 2.82 -23.39 4.53
C GLU A 345 2.20 -24.59 5.26
N GLN A 346 2.53 -25.81 4.83
CA GLN A 346 2.01 -27.03 5.45
C GLN A 346 2.31 -27.05 6.96
N VAL A 347 3.55 -26.78 7.33
CA VAL A 347 3.93 -26.77 8.75
C VAL A 347 3.17 -25.70 9.54
N ALA A 348 3.03 -24.49 8.99
CA ALA A 348 2.30 -23.42 9.68
C ALA A 348 0.82 -23.76 9.90
N LEU A 349 0.22 -24.52 8.98
CA LEU A 349 -1.17 -24.95 9.08
C LEU A 349 -1.38 -26.16 10.01
N GLU A 350 -0.36 -26.98 10.25
CA GLU A 350 -0.46 -28.24 11.02
C GLU A 350 0.15 -28.15 12.43
N ASP A 351 1.21 -27.39 12.61
CA ASP A 351 2.00 -27.34 13.84
C ASP A 351 1.35 -26.44 14.92
N GLU A 352 1.18 -26.98 16.12
CA GLU A 352 0.52 -26.31 17.26
C GLU A 352 1.22 -25.02 17.71
N TYR A 353 2.55 -24.90 17.54
CA TYR A 353 3.26 -23.66 17.87
C TYR A 353 2.76 -22.47 17.02
N PHE A 354 2.60 -22.70 15.72
CA PHE A 354 2.13 -21.67 14.79
C PHE A 354 0.63 -21.41 14.94
N LYS A 355 -0.19 -22.46 15.05
CA LYS A 355 -1.64 -22.35 15.27
C LYS A 355 -1.97 -21.55 16.52
N SER A 356 -1.35 -21.91 17.66
CA SER A 356 -1.62 -21.25 18.95
C SER A 356 -1.22 -19.77 18.99
N ARG A 357 -0.41 -19.32 18.01
CA ARG A 357 0.05 -17.93 17.85
C ARG A 357 -0.55 -17.23 16.63
N ASN A 358 -1.45 -17.90 15.90
CA ASN A 358 -2.07 -17.40 14.68
C ASN A 358 -1.04 -16.96 13.60
N LEU A 359 0.07 -17.71 13.50
CA LEU A 359 1.13 -17.47 12.52
C LEU A 359 0.83 -18.18 11.20
N TYR A 360 -0.28 -17.82 10.58
CA TYR A 360 -0.69 -18.33 9.26
C TYR A 360 -0.02 -17.54 8.13
N PRO A 361 0.20 -18.17 6.95
CA PRO A 361 0.61 -17.44 5.76
C PRO A 361 -0.36 -16.30 5.44
N ASN A 362 0.16 -15.12 5.16
CA ASN A 362 -0.61 -13.93 4.86
C ASN A 362 -0.54 -13.57 3.35
N VAL A 363 -1.12 -12.42 2.97
CA VAL A 363 -1.13 -11.95 1.58
C VAL A 363 0.27 -11.75 1.02
N ASP A 364 1.24 -11.36 1.83
CA ASP A 364 2.62 -11.08 1.39
C ASP A 364 3.37 -12.36 1.04
N PHE A 365 3.10 -13.47 1.75
CA PHE A 365 3.65 -14.78 1.43
C PHE A 365 3.28 -15.23 0.02
N TYR A 366 2.01 -15.22 -0.33
CA TYR A 366 1.55 -15.68 -1.64
C TYR A 366 1.84 -14.68 -2.76
N SER A 367 1.76 -13.38 -2.49
CA SER A 367 2.07 -12.35 -3.50
C SER A 367 3.53 -12.40 -3.94
N GLY A 368 4.46 -12.61 -3.01
CA GLY A 368 5.88 -12.80 -3.33
C GLY A 368 6.10 -13.99 -4.27
N ILE A 369 5.46 -15.13 -3.98
CA ILE A 369 5.56 -16.34 -4.81
C ILE A 369 4.99 -16.09 -6.22
N ILE A 370 3.83 -15.43 -6.33
CA ILE A 370 3.22 -15.09 -7.62
C ILE A 370 4.15 -14.19 -8.42
N TYR A 371 4.66 -13.11 -7.84
CA TYR A 371 5.55 -12.19 -8.54
C TYR A 371 6.80 -12.89 -9.05
N LYS A 372 7.42 -13.74 -8.24
CA LYS A 372 8.56 -14.56 -8.65
C LYS A 372 8.20 -15.47 -9.81
N ALA A 373 7.08 -16.20 -9.73
CA ALA A 373 6.62 -17.14 -10.74
C ALA A 373 6.36 -16.49 -12.11
N ILE A 374 5.88 -15.25 -12.14
CA ILE A 374 5.63 -14.50 -13.39
C ILE A 374 6.83 -13.70 -13.86
N GLY A 375 7.98 -13.79 -13.19
CA GLY A 375 9.24 -13.17 -13.60
C GLY A 375 9.41 -11.71 -13.19
N ILE A 376 8.62 -11.20 -12.25
CA ILE A 376 8.83 -9.87 -11.66
C ILE A 376 10.02 -9.95 -10.71
N PRO A 377 11.07 -9.13 -10.88
CA PRO A 377 12.21 -9.14 -9.98
C PRO A 377 11.85 -8.56 -8.60
N THR A 378 12.56 -9.02 -7.59
CA THR A 378 12.25 -8.74 -6.17
C THR A 378 12.22 -7.25 -5.85
N GLU A 379 13.09 -6.46 -6.48
CA GLU A 379 13.14 -5.00 -6.31
C GLU A 379 11.88 -4.28 -6.80
N MET A 380 11.08 -4.95 -7.64
CA MET A 380 9.81 -4.41 -8.14
C MET A 380 8.61 -4.76 -7.26
N PHE A 381 8.73 -5.62 -6.26
CA PHE A 381 7.59 -6.08 -5.47
C PHE A 381 6.87 -4.93 -4.75
N THR A 382 7.61 -4.06 -4.09
CA THR A 382 7.03 -2.87 -3.44
C THR A 382 6.46 -1.88 -4.46
N VAL A 383 7.01 -1.83 -5.69
CA VAL A 383 6.44 -1.04 -6.79
C VAL A 383 5.07 -1.60 -7.21
N MET A 384 4.93 -2.93 -7.29
CA MET A 384 3.64 -3.59 -7.54
C MET A 384 2.62 -3.23 -6.46
N PHE A 385 3.06 -3.25 -5.21
CA PHE A 385 2.24 -2.82 -4.09
C PHE A 385 1.79 -1.36 -4.25
N ALA A 386 2.69 -0.44 -4.63
CA ALA A 386 2.36 0.97 -4.85
C ALA A 386 1.31 1.16 -5.95
N ILE A 387 1.40 0.40 -7.07
CA ILE A 387 0.39 0.44 -8.14
C ILE A 387 -0.97 0.00 -7.60
N GLY A 388 -1.02 -1.11 -6.88
CA GLY A 388 -2.26 -1.62 -6.28
C GLY A 388 -2.85 -0.62 -5.26
N ARG A 389 -2.02 -0.02 -4.39
CA ARG A 389 -2.45 0.90 -3.33
C ARG A 389 -2.87 2.28 -3.82
N LEU A 390 -2.50 2.66 -5.02
CA LEU A 390 -2.75 4.01 -5.55
C LEU A 390 -4.22 4.47 -5.45
N PRO A 391 -5.24 3.65 -5.80
CA PRO A 391 -6.63 4.08 -5.66
C PRO A 391 -7.02 4.41 -4.22
N GLY A 392 -6.55 3.63 -3.24
CA GLY A 392 -6.79 3.88 -1.82
C GLY A 392 -6.16 5.20 -1.37
N TRP A 393 -4.91 5.45 -1.71
CA TRP A 393 -4.26 6.73 -1.41
C TRP A 393 -5.00 7.92 -2.01
N ILE A 394 -5.44 7.80 -3.28
CA ILE A 394 -6.22 8.84 -3.95
C ILE A 394 -7.56 9.07 -3.23
N ALA A 395 -8.26 8.00 -2.89
CA ALA A 395 -9.54 8.07 -2.18
C ALA A 395 -9.38 8.77 -0.83
N GLN A 396 -8.35 8.39 -0.06
CA GLN A 396 -8.02 8.98 1.24
C GLN A 396 -7.66 10.48 1.13
N TRP A 397 -6.87 10.84 0.14
CA TRP A 397 -6.55 12.25 -0.14
C TRP A 397 -7.79 13.05 -0.54
N LYS A 398 -8.63 12.47 -1.40
CA LYS A 398 -9.87 13.12 -1.88
C LYS A 398 -10.84 13.35 -0.73
N GLU A 399 -11.13 12.31 0.08
CA GLU A 399 -12.02 12.40 1.24
C GLU A 399 -11.56 13.48 2.22
N MET A 400 -10.28 13.47 2.60
CA MET A 400 -9.69 14.51 3.48
C MET A 400 -9.86 15.92 2.90
N THR A 401 -9.62 16.10 1.59
CA THR A 401 -9.71 17.40 0.92
C THR A 401 -11.16 17.89 0.84
N GLU A 402 -12.11 17.01 0.52
CA GLU A 402 -13.54 17.32 0.45
C GLU A 402 -14.15 17.64 1.81
N ASN A 403 -13.72 16.91 2.84
CA ASN A 403 -14.12 17.15 4.23
C ASN A 403 -13.45 18.40 4.83
N LYS A 404 -12.51 19.01 4.12
CA LYS A 404 -11.72 20.18 4.60
C LYS A 404 -11.09 19.91 5.95
N GLU A 405 -10.51 18.73 6.11
CA GLU A 405 -9.84 18.34 7.36
C GLU A 405 -8.71 19.34 7.70
N PRO A 406 -8.47 19.62 8.98
CA PRO A 406 -7.43 20.56 9.40
C PRO A 406 -6.04 20.01 9.08
N ILE A 407 -5.07 20.94 9.00
CA ILE A 407 -3.65 20.57 8.85
C ILE A 407 -3.19 19.69 10.01
N GLY A 408 -2.56 18.55 9.68
CA GLY A 408 -1.96 17.65 10.65
C GLY A 408 -0.76 18.30 11.34
N ARG A 409 -0.88 18.56 12.64
CA ARG A 409 0.20 19.12 13.47
C ARG A 409 0.18 18.48 14.85
N PRO A 410 0.77 17.29 15.01
CA PRO A 410 0.84 16.62 16.31
C PRO A 410 1.64 17.43 17.32
N ARG A 411 1.41 17.16 18.61
CA ARG A 411 2.16 17.72 19.71
C ARG A 411 3.32 16.83 20.09
N GLN A 412 4.29 17.41 20.83
CA GLN A 412 5.37 16.65 21.47
C GLN A 412 5.45 17.00 22.96
N ILE A 413 5.93 16.05 23.75
CA ILE A 413 6.36 16.31 25.12
C ILE A 413 7.86 16.59 25.09
N TYR A 414 8.25 17.79 25.52
CA TYR A 414 9.64 18.18 25.58
C TYR A 414 10.32 17.57 26.81
N ILE A 415 11.42 16.89 26.60
CA ILE A 415 12.21 16.22 27.64
C ILE A 415 13.67 16.69 27.66
N GLY A 416 14.00 17.77 26.94
CA GLY A 416 15.32 18.34 26.91
C GLY A 416 15.59 19.32 28.07
N GLU A 417 16.73 20.01 28.03
CA GLU A 417 17.15 20.99 29.04
C GLU A 417 16.18 22.16 29.13
N VAL A 418 15.92 22.65 30.35
CA VAL A 418 14.97 23.73 30.60
C VAL A 418 15.49 25.05 30.01
N VAL A 419 16.69 25.45 30.40
CA VAL A 419 17.35 26.67 29.91
C VAL A 419 18.83 26.39 29.73
N ARG A 420 19.37 26.79 28.59
CA ARG A 420 20.82 26.82 28.35
C ARG A 420 21.21 28.18 27.76
N HIS A 421 22.26 28.81 28.31
CA HIS A 421 22.78 30.01 27.74
C HIS A 421 23.79 29.69 26.63
N TYR A 422 23.81 30.53 25.62
CA TYR A 422 24.81 30.42 24.56
C TYR A 422 26.19 30.74 25.13
N VAL A 423 27.14 29.85 24.91
CA VAL A 423 28.53 30.01 25.22
C VAL A 423 29.27 30.20 23.89
N PRO A 424 30.07 31.27 23.69
CA PRO A 424 30.89 31.46 22.50
C PRO A 424 31.82 30.27 22.25
N ILE A 425 32.14 30.01 20.96
CA ILE A 425 32.96 28.85 20.61
C ILE A 425 34.33 28.85 21.29
N GLU A 426 34.87 30.03 21.53
CA GLU A 426 36.17 30.26 22.19
C GLU A 426 36.15 29.94 23.70
N GLU A 427 34.94 29.78 24.28
CA GLU A 427 34.71 29.53 25.70
C GLU A 427 34.15 28.15 26.01
N ARG A 428 33.98 27.29 24.99
CA ARG A 428 33.41 25.92 25.13
C ARG A 428 34.47 24.88 25.48
#